data_912ef2a8247cbea555fea2d9f05ff373
#
_entry.id   912ef2a8247cbea555fea2d9f05ff373
#
_cell.length_a   1.000
_cell.length_b   1.000
_cell.length_c   1.000
_cell.angle_alpha   90.00
_cell.angle_beta   90.00
_cell.angle_gamma   90.00
#
_symmetry.space_group_name_H-M   'P 1'
#
loop_
_entity.id
_entity.type
_entity.pdbx_description
1 polymer ?
#
loop_
_entity_poly.entity_id
_entity_poly.type
_entity_poly.pdbx_seq_one_letter_code
_entity_poly.pdbx_strand_id
1 'polypeptide(L)'
;MRFPNFPHHTVPVACIFVAVLSACSASDTLQPFSTDGCSLFPDRAPIGRADWCHCCIVHDLAYWRGGTSEIRLHADEELKACVHKASGSAILAQVVFVGVRAGGGPYLPMSYRWGYGWPFGRPYKQLTLEEEDAAIRLERDYHAKNPLLSMPK
;
A
#
# COMPACT_ATOMS: atom_id res chain seq x y z
N MET A 1 -13.06 38.92 78.48
CA MET A 1 -13.04 39.19 77.08
C MET A 1 -13.15 37.84 76.35
N ARG A 2 -14.26 37.57 75.66
CA ARG A 2 -14.50 36.33 74.92
C ARG A 2 -14.23 36.60 73.46
N PHE A 3 -13.34 35.76 72.82
CA PHE A 3 -13.09 35.83 71.39
C PHE A 3 -14.11 34.94 70.67
N PRO A 4 -14.66 35.34 69.52
CA PRO A 4 -15.60 34.52 68.78
C PRO A 4 -14.86 33.47 67.98
N ASN A 5 -15.38 32.19 67.96
CA ASN A 5 -14.96 31.07 67.14
C ASN A 5 -15.43 31.30 65.71
N PHE A 6 -14.51 31.24 64.75
CA PHE A 6 -14.82 31.20 63.33
C PHE A 6 -14.90 29.73 62.87
N PRO A 7 -15.94 29.34 62.13
CA PRO A 7 -16.03 28.00 61.58
C PRO A 7 -15.08 27.81 60.39
N HIS A 8 -14.26 26.79 60.45
CA HIS A 8 -13.41 26.34 59.34
C HIS A 8 -14.28 25.65 58.27
N HIS A 9 -14.52 26.32 57.17
CA HIS A 9 -15.11 25.70 55.99
C HIS A 9 -14.03 24.90 55.23
N THR A 10 -14.05 23.58 55.36
CA THR A 10 -13.29 22.68 54.55
C THR A 10 -13.96 22.59 53.18
N VAL A 11 -13.29 23.11 52.14
CA VAL A 11 -13.69 22.96 50.75
C VAL A 11 -13.20 21.62 50.27
N PRO A 12 -14.03 20.69 49.77
CA PRO A 12 -13.55 19.45 49.19
C PRO A 12 -12.88 19.74 47.86
N VAL A 13 -11.60 19.38 47.73
CA VAL A 13 -10.88 19.37 46.47
C VAL A 13 -11.38 18.17 45.67
N ALA A 14 -12.30 18.43 44.73
CA ALA A 14 -12.71 17.41 43.76
C ALA A 14 -11.56 17.19 42.77
N CYS A 15 -10.85 16.08 42.88
CA CYS A 15 -9.90 15.61 41.86
C CYS A 15 -10.68 15.24 40.62
N ILE A 16 -10.68 16.09 39.60
CA ILE A 16 -11.18 15.79 38.28
C ILE A 16 -10.11 14.93 37.60
N PHE A 17 -10.33 13.59 37.57
CA PHE A 17 -9.55 12.69 36.73
C PHE A 17 -9.98 12.91 35.27
N VAL A 18 -9.20 13.69 34.52
CA VAL A 18 -9.30 13.74 33.07
C VAL A 18 -8.70 12.43 32.54
N ALA A 19 -9.55 11.47 32.22
CA ALA A 19 -9.14 10.28 31.47
C ALA A 19 -8.77 10.73 30.06
N VAL A 20 -7.47 10.81 29.78
CA VAL A 20 -6.95 10.97 28.41
C VAL A 20 -7.15 9.62 27.73
N LEU A 21 -8.25 9.49 26.98
CA LEU A 21 -8.44 8.41 26.01
C LEU A 21 -7.42 8.62 24.91
N SER A 22 -6.24 7.99 25.04
CA SER A 22 -5.34 7.78 23.92
C SER A 22 -6.08 6.90 22.91
N ALA A 23 -6.73 7.52 21.92
CA ALA A 23 -7.17 6.82 20.74
C ALA A 23 -5.92 6.24 20.10
N CYS A 24 -5.76 4.92 20.18
CA CYS A 24 -4.82 4.16 19.34
C CYS A 24 -5.36 4.31 17.91
N SER A 25 -4.99 5.40 17.24
CA SER A 25 -5.15 5.50 15.78
C SER A 25 -4.30 4.36 15.23
N ALA A 26 -4.93 3.36 14.63
CA ALA A 26 -4.24 2.41 13.79
C ALA A 26 -3.45 3.27 12.80
N SER A 27 -2.11 3.23 12.89
CA SER A 27 -1.26 4.07 12.06
C SER A 27 -1.54 3.71 10.61
N ASP A 28 -2.01 4.68 9.84
CA ASP A 28 -2.22 4.57 8.39
C ASP A 28 -0.84 4.56 7.70
N THR A 29 0.01 3.62 8.13
CA THR A 29 1.40 3.53 7.71
C THR A 29 1.56 2.50 6.59
N LEU A 30 2.29 2.91 5.56
CA LEU A 30 2.68 2.05 4.46
C LEU A 30 3.57 0.91 4.97
N GLN A 31 3.17 -0.33 4.68
CA GLN A 31 3.95 -1.53 5.02
C GLN A 31 5.11 -1.72 4.03
N PRO A 32 6.19 -2.41 4.41
CA PRO A 32 7.28 -2.74 3.48
C PRO A 32 6.77 -3.42 2.21
N PHE A 33 7.37 -3.09 1.08
CA PHE A 33 7.03 -3.71 -0.19
C PHE A 33 7.36 -5.21 -0.20
N SER A 34 6.44 -5.99 -0.73
CA SER A 34 6.61 -7.41 -1.02
C SER A 34 5.90 -7.76 -2.33
N THR A 35 6.41 -8.75 -3.06
CA THR A 35 5.84 -9.24 -4.31
C THR A 35 5.97 -10.76 -4.36
N ASP A 36 5.02 -11.43 -5.01
CA ASP A 36 5.05 -12.86 -5.34
C ASP A 36 5.23 -13.10 -6.84
N GLY A 37 5.60 -12.04 -7.60
CA GLY A 37 5.65 -12.07 -9.05
C GLY A 37 4.29 -11.86 -9.67
N CYS A 38 3.90 -12.70 -10.62
CA CYS A 38 2.58 -12.61 -11.26
C CYS A 38 1.52 -13.34 -10.42
N SER A 39 0.88 -12.65 -9.48
CA SER A 39 -0.22 -13.21 -8.66
C SER A 39 -1.29 -13.87 -9.54
N LEU A 40 -1.62 -15.13 -9.27
CA LEU A 40 -2.61 -15.93 -9.99
C LEU A 40 -2.35 -16.13 -11.50
N PHE A 41 -1.16 -15.79 -11.98
CA PHE A 41 -0.78 -15.93 -13.37
C PHE A 41 0.67 -16.46 -13.49
N PRO A 42 1.03 -17.28 -14.51
CA PRO A 42 2.41 -17.73 -14.68
C PRO A 42 3.39 -16.57 -14.92
N ASP A 43 4.56 -16.61 -14.31
CA ASP A 43 5.63 -15.61 -14.50
C ASP A 43 6.31 -15.72 -15.88
N ARG A 44 6.16 -16.86 -16.53
CA ARG A 44 6.83 -17.19 -17.79
C ARG A 44 6.04 -18.19 -18.64
N ALA A 45 6.42 -18.30 -19.90
CA ALA A 45 5.85 -19.31 -20.80
C ALA A 45 6.21 -20.72 -20.32
N PRO A 46 5.27 -21.69 -20.34
CA PRO A 46 5.53 -23.09 -20.00
C PRO A 46 6.48 -23.75 -20.99
N ILE A 47 6.55 -23.24 -22.22
CA ILE A 47 7.43 -23.66 -23.29
C ILE A 47 8.10 -22.42 -23.89
N GLY A 48 9.44 -22.48 -24.10
CA GLY A 48 10.20 -21.34 -24.60
C GLY A 48 10.93 -20.56 -23.51
N ARG A 49 11.39 -19.36 -23.86
CA ARG A 49 12.20 -18.49 -22.96
C ARG A 49 11.50 -17.19 -22.57
N ALA A 50 10.26 -16.98 -22.98
CA ALA A 50 9.55 -15.76 -22.66
C ALA A 50 9.28 -15.70 -21.15
N ASP A 51 9.79 -14.66 -20.51
CA ASP A 51 9.68 -14.38 -19.08
C ASP A 51 9.21 -12.94 -18.91
N TRP A 52 8.12 -12.76 -18.19
CA TRP A 52 7.49 -11.48 -17.90
C TRP A 52 7.35 -11.21 -16.40
N CYS A 53 7.99 -12.00 -15.55
CA CYS A 53 7.97 -11.82 -14.10
C CYS A 53 8.33 -10.39 -13.69
N HIS A 54 9.33 -9.78 -14.36
CA HIS A 54 9.72 -8.39 -14.09
C HIS A 54 8.58 -7.38 -14.34
N CYS A 55 7.69 -7.65 -15.31
CA CYS A 55 6.53 -6.79 -15.57
C CYS A 55 5.57 -6.80 -14.39
N CYS A 56 5.37 -7.99 -13.80
CA CYS A 56 4.50 -8.13 -12.63
C CYS A 56 5.11 -7.46 -11.39
N ILE A 57 6.42 -7.57 -11.17
CA ILE A 57 7.10 -6.91 -10.04
C ILE A 57 6.96 -5.39 -10.12
N VAL A 58 7.13 -4.79 -11.30
CA VAL A 58 6.94 -3.35 -11.51
C VAL A 58 5.47 -2.95 -11.27
N HIS A 59 4.53 -3.75 -11.74
CA HIS A 59 3.10 -3.54 -11.52
C HIS A 59 2.74 -3.64 -10.04
N ASP A 60 3.27 -4.63 -9.33
CA ASP A 60 3.07 -4.82 -7.90
C ASP A 60 3.57 -3.62 -7.10
N LEU A 61 4.69 -3.01 -7.52
CA LEU A 61 5.21 -1.82 -6.86
C LEU A 61 4.22 -0.63 -6.96
N ALA A 62 3.61 -0.43 -8.14
CA ALA A 62 2.58 0.58 -8.32
C ALA A 62 1.32 0.25 -7.48
N TYR A 63 0.92 -1.02 -7.45
CA TYR A 63 -0.23 -1.49 -6.68
C TYR A 63 0.00 -1.38 -5.17
N TRP A 64 1.18 -1.72 -4.69
CA TRP A 64 1.57 -1.54 -3.29
C TRP A 64 1.47 -0.08 -2.86
N ARG A 65 2.01 0.83 -3.67
CA ARG A 65 2.00 2.28 -3.42
C ARG A 65 0.58 2.85 -3.42
N GLY A 66 -0.28 2.39 -4.32
CA GLY A 66 -1.62 2.91 -4.49
C GLY A 66 -1.63 4.29 -5.17
N GLY A 67 -2.70 5.04 -4.98
CA GLY A 67 -2.90 6.33 -5.65
C GLY A 67 -4.32 6.47 -6.20
N THR A 68 -4.49 7.34 -7.21
CA THR A 68 -5.78 7.56 -7.86
C THR A 68 -6.17 6.41 -8.81
N SER A 69 -7.41 6.41 -9.29
CA SER A 69 -7.90 5.45 -10.29
C SER A 69 -7.20 5.57 -11.63
N GLU A 70 -6.76 6.78 -11.99
CA GLU A 70 -6.02 7.07 -13.21
C GLU A 70 -4.60 6.50 -13.14
N ILE A 71 -3.93 6.64 -12.00
CA ILE A 71 -2.60 6.04 -11.77
C ILE A 71 -2.70 4.52 -11.85
N ARG A 72 -3.76 3.92 -11.29
CA ARG A 72 -4.01 2.49 -11.43
C ARG A 72 -4.19 2.07 -12.88
N LEU A 73 -5.02 2.81 -13.64
CA LEU A 73 -5.23 2.49 -15.06
C LEU A 73 -3.92 2.53 -15.83
N HIS A 74 -3.09 3.55 -15.59
CA HIS A 74 -1.78 3.68 -16.22
C HIS A 74 -0.86 2.48 -15.88
N ALA A 75 -0.79 2.07 -14.61
CA ALA A 75 -0.01 0.91 -14.19
C ALA A 75 -0.47 -0.38 -14.89
N ASP A 76 -1.78 -0.58 -15.06
CA ASP A 76 -2.36 -1.74 -15.76
C ASP A 76 -2.05 -1.72 -17.26
N GLU A 77 -2.04 -0.55 -17.90
CA GLU A 77 -1.65 -0.37 -19.31
C GLU A 77 -0.16 -0.63 -19.52
N GLU A 78 0.69 -0.17 -18.58
CA GLU A 78 2.13 -0.46 -18.61
C GLU A 78 2.41 -1.96 -18.45
N LEU A 79 1.71 -2.65 -17.53
CA LEU A 79 1.79 -4.10 -17.42
C LEU A 79 1.43 -4.79 -18.73
N LYS A 80 0.30 -4.40 -19.35
CA LYS A 80 -0.12 -4.93 -20.65
C LYS A 80 0.95 -4.75 -21.71
N ALA A 81 1.50 -3.55 -21.85
CA ALA A 81 2.54 -3.25 -22.82
C ALA A 81 3.81 -4.08 -22.58
N CYS A 82 4.23 -4.19 -21.30
CA CYS A 82 5.39 -4.98 -20.89
C CYS A 82 5.21 -6.46 -21.21
N VAL A 83 4.07 -7.06 -20.83
CA VAL A 83 3.76 -8.47 -21.10
C VAL A 83 3.70 -8.73 -22.62
N HIS A 84 3.12 -7.82 -23.40
CA HIS A 84 3.12 -7.93 -24.86
C HIS A 84 4.54 -7.96 -25.42
N LYS A 85 5.40 -7.04 -24.98
CA LYS A 85 6.80 -6.95 -25.41
C LYS A 85 7.57 -8.22 -25.04
N ALA A 86 7.40 -8.74 -23.82
CA ALA A 86 8.12 -9.89 -23.32
C ALA A 86 7.65 -11.20 -23.94
N SER A 87 6.34 -11.36 -24.18
CA SER A 87 5.75 -12.62 -24.68
C SER A 87 5.55 -12.66 -26.19
N GLY A 88 5.51 -11.51 -26.87
CA GLY A 88 5.08 -11.38 -28.27
C GLY A 88 3.58 -11.61 -28.50
N SER A 89 2.78 -11.81 -27.43
CA SER A 89 1.36 -12.19 -27.52
C SER A 89 0.44 -11.04 -27.05
N ALA A 90 -0.26 -10.44 -28.00
CA ALA A 90 -1.28 -9.42 -27.71
C ALA A 90 -2.48 -10.02 -26.94
N ILE A 91 -2.83 -11.27 -27.22
CA ILE A 91 -3.94 -11.97 -26.55
C ILE A 91 -3.60 -12.16 -25.07
N LEU A 92 -2.39 -12.66 -24.78
CA LEU A 92 -1.93 -12.86 -23.41
C LEU A 92 -1.93 -11.55 -22.65
N ALA A 93 -1.35 -10.50 -23.21
CA ALA A 93 -1.31 -9.17 -22.62
C ALA A 93 -2.71 -8.62 -22.32
N GLN A 94 -3.67 -8.86 -23.22
CA GLN A 94 -5.06 -8.45 -23.02
C GLN A 94 -5.73 -9.24 -21.90
N VAL A 95 -5.49 -10.55 -21.78
CA VAL A 95 -6.03 -11.39 -20.70
C VAL A 95 -5.50 -10.91 -19.35
N VAL A 96 -4.19 -10.66 -19.24
CA VAL A 96 -3.58 -10.12 -18.00
C VAL A 96 -4.20 -8.78 -17.65
N PHE A 97 -4.30 -7.86 -18.61
CA PHE A 97 -4.92 -6.54 -18.38
C PHE A 97 -6.35 -6.66 -17.85
N VAL A 98 -7.20 -7.47 -18.48
CA VAL A 98 -8.59 -7.66 -18.03
C VAL A 98 -8.62 -8.25 -16.61
N GLY A 99 -7.75 -9.22 -16.32
CA GLY A 99 -7.63 -9.84 -15.01
C GLY A 99 -7.31 -8.84 -13.90
N VAL A 100 -6.27 -8.02 -14.09
CA VAL A 100 -5.88 -7.01 -13.08
C VAL A 100 -6.93 -5.91 -12.94
N ARG A 101 -7.59 -5.50 -14.04
CA ARG A 101 -8.70 -4.54 -13.97
C ARG A 101 -9.87 -5.06 -13.15
N ALA A 102 -10.23 -6.33 -13.34
CA ALA A 102 -11.36 -6.96 -12.64
C ALA A 102 -11.03 -7.30 -11.18
N GLY A 103 -9.82 -7.85 -10.93
CA GLY A 103 -9.45 -8.42 -9.63
C GLY A 103 -8.67 -7.49 -8.69
N GLY A 104 -8.08 -6.41 -9.20
CA GLY A 104 -7.12 -5.59 -8.44
C GLY A 104 -7.70 -4.34 -7.78
N GLY A 105 -9.03 -4.20 -7.65
CA GLY A 105 -9.64 -3.02 -7.03
C GLY A 105 -9.31 -2.88 -5.54
N PRO A 106 -9.33 -1.64 -4.97
CA PRO A 106 -8.91 -1.38 -3.59
C PRO A 106 -9.84 -1.98 -2.53
N TYR A 107 -11.07 -2.30 -2.90
CA TYR A 107 -12.11 -2.79 -1.99
C TYR A 107 -12.23 -4.32 -1.96
N LEU A 108 -11.44 -5.02 -2.75
CA LEU A 108 -11.36 -6.47 -2.71
C LEU A 108 -10.39 -6.89 -1.57
N PRO A 109 -10.77 -7.87 -0.72
CA PRO A 109 -9.94 -8.29 0.41
C PRO A 109 -8.80 -9.23 -0.05
N MET A 110 -8.04 -8.79 -1.06
CA MET A 110 -6.94 -9.54 -1.66
C MET A 110 -5.59 -8.91 -1.30
N SER A 111 -4.56 -9.75 -1.15
CA SER A 111 -3.19 -9.31 -0.86
C SER A 111 -2.55 -8.50 -1.99
N TYR A 112 -3.07 -8.63 -3.20
CA TYR A 112 -2.62 -7.92 -4.42
C TYR A 112 -3.57 -6.80 -4.88
N ARG A 113 -4.48 -6.32 -4.00
CA ARG A 113 -5.37 -5.19 -4.30
C ARG A 113 -4.63 -3.88 -4.50
N TRP A 114 -5.22 -2.92 -5.19
CA TRP A 114 -4.70 -1.55 -5.27
C TRP A 114 -4.50 -0.94 -3.88
N GLY A 115 -3.31 -0.40 -3.62
CA GLY A 115 -2.92 0.12 -2.32
C GLY A 115 -2.71 -0.96 -1.26
N TYR A 116 -2.26 -2.18 -1.62
CA TYR A 116 -2.10 -3.26 -0.63
C TYR A 116 -1.00 -2.98 0.41
N GLY A 117 -0.10 -2.04 0.16
CA GLY A 117 0.85 -1.57 1.17
C GLY A 117 0.20 -0.80 2.33
N TRP A 118 -1.01 -0.33 2.15
CA TRP A 118 -1.78 0.41 3.14
C TRP A 118 -2.80 -0.50 3.85
N PRO A 119 -3.33 -0.11 5.02
CA PRO A 119 -4.44 -0.80 5.66
C PRO A 119 -5.62 -1.00 4.72
N PHE A 120 -6.36 -2.11 4.91
CA PHE A 120 -7.53 -2.41 4.10
C PHE A 120 -8.61 -1.31 4.24
N GLY A 121 -9.28 -1.01 3.12
CA GLY A 121 -10.32 0.02 3.06
C GLY A 121 -9.83 1.39 2.60
N ARG A 122 -8.53 1.55 2.32
CA ARG A 122 -8.01 2.80 1.73
C ARG A 122 -8.63 2.99 0.33
N PRO A 123 -9.31 4.15 0.09
CA PRO A 123 -9.90 4.43 -1.21
C PRO A 123 -8.83 4.85 -2.23
N TYR A 124 -9.25 5.02 -3.50
CA TYR A 124 -8.46 5.77 -4.48
C TYR A 124 -8.24 7.20 -3.95
N LYS A 125 -6.99 7.59 -3.76
CA LYS A 125 -6.64 8.97 -3.38
C LYS A 125 -5.19 9.27 -3.76
N GLN A 126 -4.91 10.51 -4.06
CA GLN A 126 -3.54 10.99 -4.22
C GLN A 126 -2.77 10.80 -2.91
N LEU A 127 -1.51 10.38 -3.00
CA LEU A 127 -0.62 10.34 -1.85
C LEU A 127 -0.25 11.77 -1.41
N THR A 128 -0.09 11.96 -0.11
CA THR A 128 0.53 13.18 0.42
C THR A 128 2.04 13.16 0.19
N LEU A 129 2.71 14.29 0.38
CA LEU A 129 4.18 14.34 0.25
C LEU A 129 4.87 13.40 1.24
N GLU A 130 4.35 13.29 2.48
CA GLU A 130 4.89 12.39 3.49
C GLU A 130 4.69 10.92 3.11
N GLU A 131 3.53 10.57 2.52
CA GLU A 131 3.24 9.23 2.02
C GLU A 131 4.14 8.86 0.84
N GLU A 132 4.38 9.80 -0.09
CA GLU A 132 5.33 9.63 -1.20
C GLU A 132 6.77 9.40 -0.69
N ASP A 133 7.22 10.22 0.26
CA ASP A 133 8.55 10.08 0.86
C ASP A 133 8.70 8.73 1.58
N ALA A 134 7.65 8.28 2.27
CA ALA A 134 7.64 6.96 2.91
C ALA A 134 7.75 5.84 1.87
N ALA A 135 7.00 5.93 0.76
CA ALA A 135 7.06 4.96 -0.33
C ALA A 135 8.44 4.92 -0.98
N ILE A 136 9.04 6.06 -1.28
CA ILE A 136 10.40 6.14 -1.85
C ILE A 136 11.45 5.51 -0.93
N ARG A 137 11.35 5.73 0.39
CA ARG A 137 12.29 5.11 1.35
C ARG A 137 12.16 3.58 1.36
N LEU A 138 10.93 3.07 1.46
CA LEU A 138 10.69 1.63 1.53
C LEU A 138 11.03 0.92 0.21
N GLU A 139 10.78 1.55 -0.93
CA GLU A 139 11.21 1.05 -2.24
C GLU A 139 12.74 0.96 -2.34
N ARG A 140 13.45 1.99 -1.90
CA ARG A 140 14.92 1.99 -1.86
C ARG A 140 15.46 0.88 -0.96
N ASP A 141 14.84 0.69 0.21
CA ASP A 141 15.21 -0.39 1.14
C ASP A 141 14.98 -1.78 0.53
N TYR A 142 13.90 -1.94 -0.22
CA TYR A 142 13.62 -3.17 -0.96
C TYR A 142 14.70 -3.45 -2.01
N HIS A 143 15.04 -2.47 -2.85
CA HIS A 143 16.07 -2.61 -3.88
C HIS A 143 17.46 -2.86 -3.29
N ALA A 144 17.80 -2.24 -2.17
CA ALA A 144 19.05 -2.50 -1.47
C ALA A 144 19.20 -3.95 -0.99
N LYS A 145 18.08 -4.57 -0.58
CA LYS A 145 18.02 -5.98 -0.15
C LYS A 145 17.90 -6.97 -1.32
N ASN A 146 17.44 -6.51 -2.49
CA ASN A 146 17.17 -7.33 -3.68
C ASN A 146 17.87 -6.77 -4.93
N PRO A 147 19.21 -6.71 -4.97
CA PRO A 147 19.95 -6.01 -6.03
C PRO A 147 19.73 -6.60 -7.43
N LEU A 148 19.40 -7.90 -7.54
CA LEU A 148 19.14 -8.55 -8.84
C LEU A 148 17.82 -8.11 -9.49
N LEU A 149 16.88 -7.55 -8.73
CA LEU A 149 15.59 -7.06 -9.23
C LEU A 149 15.64 -5.59 -9.64
N SER A 150 16.72 -4.88 -9.29
CA SER A 150 16.92 -3.47 -9.60
C SER A 150 17.70 -3.22 -10.90
N MET A 151 18.20 -4.26 -11.56
CA MET A 151 18.93 -4.12 -12.82
C MET A 151 17.94 -4.05 -13.99
N PRO A 152 17.99 -2.99 -14.84
CA PRO A 152 17.26 -2.99 -16.11
C PRO A 152 17.82 -4.12 -17.00
N LYS A 153 16.94 -4.98 -17.49
CA LYS A 153 17.26 -5.99 -18.51
C LYS A 153 17.23 -5.41 -19.91
#